data_86c3726ed63748f96a225f8f0b400051
#
_entry.id   86c3726ed63748f96a225f8f0b400051
#
_cell.length_a   1.000
_cell.length_b   1.000
_cell.length_c   1.000
_cell.angle_alpha   90.00
_cell.angle_beta   90.00
_cell.angle_gamma   90.00
#
_symmetry.space_group_name_H-M   'P 1'
#
loop_
_entity.id
_entity.type
_entity.pdbx_description
1 polymer ?
#
loop_
_entity_poly.entity_id
_entity_poly.type
_entity_poly.pdbx_seq_one_letter_code
_entity_poly.pdbx_strand_id
1 'polypeptide(L)'
;NYSVDEFIKANKGEVLLSVSDLEVKTMEKTMDMGEGQPPYKYTTTQPDMKVLFATTVNDRAAFDKLIGIAMGERKNMPSAPEIHYKLDKDWFAASNSQDQVDGFLGGVTAKNAIADKISGQPFGMYIDLQKIISSTKSSIKDSSGQAAMSASNIWQDIVAAGGSYKDKAMSFTFEVNLVDKNTNSLKQLNQYINNLYKINSERKKRNRDTADEAEPENTSESSQE
;
A
#
# COMPACT_ATOMS: atom_id res chain seq x y z
N ASN A 1 29.99 -15.09 -0.95
CA ASN A 1 29.55 -14.29 0.19
C ASN A 1 29.69 -12.82 -0.13
N TYR A 2 28.73 -12.01 0.29
CA TYR A 2 28.71 -10.56 0.18
C TYR A 2 28.76 -9.96 1.58
N SER A 3 29.71 -9.07 1.85
CA SER A 3 29.90 -8.52 3.18
C SER A 3 29.12 -7.22 3.38
N VAL A 4 28.92 -6.82 4.65
CA VAL A 4 28.31 -5.52 5.00
C VAL A 4 29.15 -4.36 4.46
N ASP A 5 30.47 -4.48 4.49
CA ASP A 5 31.38 -3.44 3.98
C ASP A 5 31.24 -3.29 2.45
N GLU A 6 31.07 -4.39 1.70
CA GLU A 6 30.78 -4.35 0.27
C GLU A 6 29.43 -3.68 0.00
N PHE A 7 28.41 -3.94 0.83
CA PHE A 7 27.10 -3.29 0.71
C PHE A 7 27.19 -1.77 0.94
N ILE A 8 27.89 -1.35 2.00
CA ILE A 8 28.09 0.08 2.30
C ILE A 8 28.86 0.75 1.16
N LYS A 9 29.91 0.09 0.66
CA LYS A 9 30.72 0.59 -0.44
C LYS A 9 29.95 0.70 -1.76
N ALA A 10 29.04 -0.22 -2.02
CA ALA A 10 28.22 -0.24 -3.23
C ALA A 10 27.23 0.92 -3.32
N ASN A 11 26.70 1.37 -2.18
CA ASN A 11 25.63 2.35 -2.11
C ASN A 11 26.14 3.74 -1.73
N LYS A 12 25.53 4.78 -2.29
CA LYS A 12 25.83 6.19 -1.98
C LYS A 12 24.94 6.76 -0.87
N GLY A 13 23.89 6.01 -0.50
CA GLY A 13 23.05 6.28 0.66
C GLY A 13 21.65 6.85 0.36
N GLU A 14 21.34 7.18 -0.88
CA GLU A 14 19.99 7.60 -1.25
C GLU A 14 19.15 6.38 -1.65
N VAL A 15 17.94 6.29 -1.11
CA VAL A 15 16.97 5.23 -1.40
C VAL A 15 15.61 5.85 -1.67
N LEU A 16 14.95 5.39 -2.74
CA LEU A 16 13.59 5.73 -3.09
C LEU A 16 12.75 4.46 -3.14
N LEU A 17 11.59 4.50 -2.50
CA LEU A 17 10.51 3.54 -2.67
C LEU A 17 9.25 4.29 -3.09
N SER A 18 8.68 3.92 -4.23
CA SER A 18 7.43 4.48 -4.72
C SER A 18 6.42 3.37 -4.98
N VAL A 19 5.19 3.58 -4.53
CA VAL A 19 4.03 2.74 -4.85
C VAL A 19 3.01 3.62 -5.55
N SER A 20 2.60 3.22 -6.74
CA SER A 20 1.64 3.97 -7.56
C SER A 20 0.64 3.04 -8.25
N ASP A 21 -0.34 3.66 -8.92
CA ASP A 21 -1.34 2.95 -9.73
C ASP A 21 -2.05 1.83 -8.97
N LEU A 22 -2.33 2.08 -7.68
CA LEU A 22 -3.05 1.14 -6.83
C LEU A 22 -4.47 0.96 -7.35
N GLU A 23 -4.77 -0.26 -7.81
CA GLU A 23 -6.08 -0.70 -8.23
C GLU A 23 -6.42 -2.03 -7.55
N VAL A 24 -7.70 -2.34 -7.43
CA VAL A 24 -8.14 -3.65 -6.97
C VAL A 24 -8.74 -4.39 -8.16
N LYS A 25 -8.03 -5.40 -8.64
CA LYS A 25 -8.47 -6.24 -9.76
C LYS A 25 -9.20 -7.48 -9.26
N THR A 26 -10.33 -7.77 -9.91
CA THR A 26 -11.06 -9.01 -9.72
C THR A 26 -10.54 -10.03 -10.73
N MET A 27 -10.11 -11.19 -10.24
CA MET A 27 -9.57 -12.27 -11.07
C MET A 27 -10.37 -13.55 -10.86
N GLU A 28 -10.73 -14.21 -11.94
CA GLU A 28 -11.26 -15.57 -11.89
C GLU A 28 -10.09 -16.54 -11.74
N LYS A 29 -10.15 -17.39 -10.73
CA LYS A 29 -9.20 -18.49 -10.52
C LYS A 29 -9.92 -19.82 -10.63
N THR A 30 -9.21 -20.80 -11.14
CA THR A 30 -9.68 -22.16 -11.26
C THR A 30 -8.90 -23.06 -10.31
N MET A 31 -9.60 -23.81 -9.48
CA MET A 31 -9.00 -24.82 -8.60
C MET A 31 -9.30 -26.19 -9.18
N ASP A 32 -8.28 -26.99 -9.36
CA ASP A 32 -8.43 -28.40 -9.73
C ASP A 32 -8.92 -29.17 -8.50
N MET A 33 -10.05 -29.85 -8.64
CA MET A 33 -10.71 -30.60 -7.57
C MET A 33 -10.31 -32.09 -7.55
N GLY A 34 -9.36 -32.50 -8.42
CA GLY A 34 -8.90 -33.89 -8.55
C GLY A 34 -9.67 -34.73 -9.56
N GLU A 35 -9.23 -36.00 -9.73
CA GLU A 35 -9.79 -36.89 -10.75
C GLU A 35 -11.31 -37.07 -10.64
N GLY A 36 -12.02 -36.79 -11.75
CA GLY A 36 -13.45 -36.99 -11.87
C GLY A 36 -14.33 -35.85 -11.39
N GLN A 37 -13.77 -34.76 -10.87
CA GLN A 37 -14.56 -33.56 -10.53
C GLN A 37 -14.29 -32.40 -11.50
N PRO A 38 -15.33 -31.63 -11.89
CA PRO A 38 -15.11 -30.44 -12.70
C PRO A 38 -14.30 -29.38 -11.92
N PRO A 39 -13.41 -28.64 -12.59
CA PRO A 39 -12.65 -27.58 -11.95
C PRO A 39 -13.57 -26.51 -11.34
N TYR A 40 -13.28 -26.16 -10.08
CA TYR A 40 -14.05 -25.12 -9.36
C TYR A 40 -13.51 -23.73 -9.71
N LYS A 41 -14.39 -22.91 -10.28
CA LYS A 41 -14.08 -21.49 -10.58
C LYS A 41 -14.51 -20.60 -9.43
N TYR A 42 -13.62 -19.78 -8.97
CA TYR A 42 -13.91 -18.78 -7.95
C TYR A 42 -13.28 -17.43 -8.28
N THR A 43 -13.90 -16.38 -7.79
CA THR A 43 -13.46 -15.02 -7.99
C THR A 43 -12.69 -14.55 -6.76
N THR A 44 -11.50 -14.00 -6.96
CA THR A 44 -10.71 -13.38 -5.91
C THR A 44 -10.38 -11.94 -6.29
N THR A 45 -10.19 -11.09 -5.30
CA THR A 45 -9.70 -9.73 -5.51
C THR A 45 -8.27 -9.64 -4.99
N GLN A 46 -7.40 -9.01 -5.78
CA GLN A 46 -6.04 -8.73 -5.36
C GLN A 46 -5.67 -7.29 -5.71
N PRO A 47 -4.85 -6.63 -4.88
CA PRO A 47 -4.30 -5.34 -5.24
C PRO A 47 -3.35 -5.49 -6.44
N ASP A 48 -3.50 -4.62 -7.40
CA ASP A 48 -2.55 -4.40 -8.49
C ASP A 48 -1.94 -3.03 -8.29
N MET A 49 -0.63 -2.97 -8.20
CA MET A 49 0.10 -1.73 -7.94
C MET A 49 1.46 -1.77 -8.63
N LYS A 50 1.93 -0.60 -9.01
CA LYS A 50 3.31 -0.46 -9.48
C LYS A 50 4.20 -0.09 -8.30
N VAL A 51 5.30 -0.81 -8.16
CA VAL A 51 6.29 -0.59 -7.09
C VAL A 51 7.63 -0.30 -7.75
N LEU A 52 8.20 0.87 -7.47
CA LEU A 52 9.54 1.26 -7.89
C LEU A 52 10.44 1.33 -6.66
N PHE A 53 11.54 0.64 -6.73
CA PHE A 53 12.68 0.81 -5.84
C PHE A 53 13.85 1.43 -6.61
N ALA A 54 14.48 2.44 -6.06
CA ALA A 54 15.70 2.98 -6.64
C ALA A 54 16.71 3.34 -5.54
N THR A 55 18.00 3.25 -5.89
CA THR A 55 19.08 3.64 -4.98
C THR A 55 20.27 4.19 -5.77
N THR A 56 21.00 5.10 -5.15
CA THR A 56 22.23 5.65 -5.74
C THR A 56 23.39 4.67 -5.63
N VAL A 57 24.18 4.59 -6.70
CA VAL A 57 25.32 3.66 -6.80
C VAL A 57 26.62 4.42 -6.61
N ASN A 58 27.47 3.89 -5.74
CA ASN A 58 28.80 4.43 -5.45
C ASN A 58 29.91 3.60 -6.13
N ASP A 59 30.04 2.33 -5.78
CA ASP A 59 30.98 1.39 -6.41
C ASP A 59 30.20 0.45 -7.31
N ARG A 60 30.36 0.65 -8.63
CA ARG A 60 29.67 -0.13 -9.66
C ARG A 60 29.97 -1.63 -9.57
N ALA A 61 31.22 -2.01 -9.35
CA ALA A 61 31.62 -3.42 -9.33
C ALA A 61 31.02 -4.15 -8.10
N ALA A 62 31.05 -3.48 -6.92
CA ALA A 62 30.40 -4.00 -5.73
C ALA A 62 28.88 -4.09 -5.89
N PHE A 63 28.27 -3.13 -6.59
CA PHE A 63 26.83 -3.12 -6.86
C PHE A 63 26.40 -4.21 -7.85
N ASP A 64 27.15 -4.41 -8.94
CA ASP A 64 26.89 -5.48 -9.91
C ASP A 64 26.96 -6.87 -9.24
N LYS A 65 27.88 -7.07 -8.29
CA LYS A 65 27.96 -8.28 -7.47
C LYS A 65 26.69 -8.47 -6.62
N LEU A 66 26.18 -7.39 -5.99
CA LEU A 66 24.94 -7.41 -5.21
C LEU A 66 23.74 -7.81 -6.07
N ILE A 67 23.58 -7.18 -7.25
CA ILE A 67 22.53 -7.53 -8.21
C ILE A 67 22.65 -8.99 -8.63
N GLY A 68 23.86 -9.47 -8.94
CA GLY A 68 24.10 -10.83 -9.35
C GLY A 68 23.62 -11.86 -8.30
N ILE A 69 23.83 -11.58 -7.02
CA ILE A 69 23.34 -12.42 -5.91
C ILE A 69 21.81 -12.35 -5.82
N ALA A 70 21.23 -11.14 -5.80
CA ALA A 70 19.79 -10.94 -5.67
C ALA A 70 19.01 -11.61 -6.82
N MET A 71 19.51 -11.51 -8.06
CA MET A 71 18.90 -12.14 -9.23
C MET A 71 19.15 -13.66 -9.29
N GLY A 72 20.27 -14.14 -8.73
CA GLY A 72 20.54 -15.55 -8.57
C GLY A 72 19.54 -16.24 -7.63
N GLU A 73 19.30 -15.67 -6.46
CA GLU A 73 18.31 -16.16 -5.52
C GLU A 73 16.90 -16.16 -6.08
N ARG A 74 16.56 -15.13 -6.86
CA ARG A 74 15.24 -15.02 -7.50
C ARG A 74 14.94 -16.14 -8.48
N LYS A 75 15.94 -16.68 -9.20
CA LYS A 75 15.75 -17.80 -10.13
C LYS A 75 15.22 -19.06 -9.40
N ASN A 76 15.45 -19.15 -8.10
CA ASN A 76 14.97 -20.23 -7.26
C ASN A 76 13.52 -20.01 -6.76
N MET A 77 12.87 -18.91 -7.15
CA MET A 77 11.51 -18.54 -6.77
C MET A 77 10.59 -18.49 -8.00
N PRO A 78 10.07 -19.63 -8.48
CA PRO A 78 9.32 -19.69 -9.74
C PRO A 78 8.02 -18.87 -9.74
N SER A 79 7.49 -18.55 -8.56
CA SER A 79 6.29 -17.72 -8.39
C SER A 79 6.59 -16.23 -8.18
N ALA A 80 7.85 -15.79 -8.24
CA ALA A 80 8.21 -14.40 -8.04
C ALA A 80 7.67 -13.54 -9.20
N PRO A 81 7.06 -12.38 -8.92
CA PRO A 81 6.57 -11.48 -9.96
C PRO A 81 7.72 -11.02 -10.86
N GLU A 82 7.42 -10.73 -12.11
CA GLU A 82 8.42 -10.18 -13.03
C GLU A 82 8.97 -8.86 -12.48
N ILE A 83 10.30 -8.70 -12.53
CA ILE A 83 10.98 -7.47 -12.13
C ILE A 83 11.84 -6.98 -13.28
N HIS A 84 11.55 -5.77 -13.71
CA HIS A 84 12.36 -5.02 -14.64
C HIS A 84 13.37 -4.19 -13.84
N TYR A 85 14.62 -4.16 -14.28
CA TYR A 85 15.62 -3.33 -13.62
C TYR A 85 16.63 -2.77 -14.63
N LYS A 86 17.19 -1.64 -14.24
CA LYS A 86 18.23 -0.99 -15.02
C LYS A 86 19.22 -0.30 -14.09
N LEU A 87 20.48 -0.35 -14.45
CA LEU A 87 21.55 0.30 -13.76
C LEU A 87 22.15 1.34 -14.69
N ASP A 88 22.00 2.59 -14.31
CA ASP A 88 22.61 3.74 -14.96
C ASP A 88 23.94 4.10 -14.27
N LYS A 89 24.54 5.24 -14.63
CA LYS A 89 25.80 5.71 -14.06
C LYS A 89 25.72 5.91 -12.56
N ASP A 90 24.66 6.54 -12.09
CA ASP A 90 24.50 6.98 -10.70
C ASP A 90 23.34 6.30 -9.97
N TRP A 91 22.43 5.62 -10.70
CA TRP A 91 21.23 5.06 -10.16
C TRP A 91 20.99 3.61 -10.59
N PHE A 92 20.56 2.80 -9.66
CA PHE A 92 19.86 1.54 -9.90
C PHE A 92 18.37 1.76 -9.70
N ALA A 93 17.56 1.26 -10.63
CA ALA A 93 16.10 1.24 -10.51
C ALA A 93 15.57 -0.15 -10.80
N ALA A 94 14.60 -0.61 -10.01
CA ALA A 94 13.90 -1.88 -10.20
C ALA A 94 12.41 -1.70 -9.93
N SER A 95 11.56 -2.31 -10.77
CA SER A 95 10.10 -2.20 -10.67
C SER A 95 9.44 -3.44 -11.27
N ASN A 96 8.17 -3.69 -10.89
CA ASN A 96 7.28 -4.60 -11.61
C ASN A 96 6.70 -3.97 -12.91
N SER A 97 7.12 -2.76 -13.28
CA SER A 97 6.72 -2.05 -14.49
C SER A 97 7.94 -1.47 -15.18
N GLN A 98 8.19 -1.86 -16.45
CA GLN A 98 9.28 -1.34 -17.26
C GLN A 98 9.19 0.19 -17.44
N ASP A 99 7.97 0.69 -17.67
CA ASP A 99 7.73 2.13 -17.86
C ASP A 99 8.17 2.97 -16.66
N GLN A 100 8.04 2.44 -15.42
CA GLN A 100 8.51 3.14 -14.23
C GLN A 100 10.03 3.21 -14.17
N VAL A 101 10.73 2.14 -14.53
CA VAL A 101 12.19 2.11 -14.56
C VAL A 101 12.71 3.13 -15.60
N ASP A 102 12.16 3.10 -16.81
CA ASP A 102 12.57 3.99 -17.89
C ASP A 102 12.19 5.45 -17.60
N GLY A 103 11.00 5.69 -17.04
CA GLY A 103 10.56 7.03 -16.65
C GLY A 103 11.43 7.63 -15.54
N PHE A 104 11.78 6.85 -14.52
CA PHE A 104 12.65 7.32 -13.43
C PHE A 104 14.05 7.68 -13.94
N LEU A 105 14.69 6.78 -14.67
CA LEU A 105 16.06 7.01 -15.21
C LEU A 105 16.09 8.01 -16.37
N GLY A 106 14.98 8.20 -17.06
CA GLY A 106 14.81 9.23 -18.09
C GLY A 106 14.68 10.65 -17.56
N GLY A 107 14.66 10.83 -16.25
CA GLY A 107 14.68 12.13 -15.60
C GLY A 107 13.37 12.92 -15.76
N VAL A 108 12.22 12.24 -15.87
CA VAL A 108 10.91 12.91 -15.88
C VAL A 108 10.67 13.53 -14.51
N THR A 109 11.06 14.78 -14.36
CA THR A 109 10.82 15.55 -13.14
C THR A 109 9.41 16.15 -13.17
N ALA A 110 8.48 15.53 -12.46
CA ALA A 110 7.21 16.18 -12.14
C ALA A 110 7.47 17.22 -11.05
N LYS A 111 7.49 18.49 -11.42
CA LYS A 111 7.42 19.59 -10.42
C LYS A 111 6.05 19.54 -9.79
N ASN A 112 5.99 19.20 -8.51
CA ASN A 112 4.78 19.28 -7.73
C ASN A 112 5.09 19.85 -6.33
N ALA A 113 4.10 20.43 -5.69
CA ALA A 113 4.22 21.05 -4.36
C ALA A 113 4.68 20.04 -3.27
N ILE A 114 4.55 18.74 -3.51
CA ILE A 114 4.97 17.68 -2.60
C ILE A 114 6.49 17.47 -2.71
N ALA A 115 7.02 17.47 -3.92
CA ALA A 115 8.46 17.37 -4.15
C ALA A 115 9.20 18.48 -3.40
N ASP A 116 8.65 19.72 -3.39
CA ASP A 116 9.23 20.85 -2.70
C ASP A 116 9.27 20.66 -1.17
N LYS A 117 8.30 19.93 -0.59
CA LYS A 117 8.23 19.65 0.85
C LYS A 117 9.26 18.61 1.33
N ILE A 118 9.56 17.62 0.50
CA ILE A 118 10.41 16.47 0.87
C ILE A 118 11.82 16.56 0.27
N SER A 119 12.00 17.33 -0.78
CA SER A 119 13.28 17.47 -1.48
C SER A 119 14.35 18.10 -0.59
N GLY A 120 15.57 17.60 -0.70
CA GLY A 120 16.72 18.08 0.09
C GLY A 120 16.69 17.70 1.57
N GLN A 121 15.72 16.90 1.99
CA GLN A 121 15.68 16.36 3.36
C GLN A 121 16.33 14.97 3.38
N PRO A 122 17.03 14.60 4.47
CA PRO A 122 17.58 13.24 4.65
C PRO A 122 16.50 12.15 4.60
N PHE A 123 15.28 12.48 5.02
CA PHE A 123 14.11 11.63 4.92
C PHE A 123 12.93 12.42 4.36
N GLY A 124 12.20 11.82 3.41
CA GLY A 124 10.96 12.36 2.88
C GLY A 124 9.96 11.23 2.62
N MET A 125 8.70 11.45 2.99
CA MET A 125 7.60 10.51 2.75
C MET A 125 6.36 11.29 2.30
N TYR A 126 5.65 10.74 1.33
CA TYR A 126 4.34 11.20 0.90
C TYR A 126 3.40 10.03 0.69
N ILE A 127 2.17 10.16 1.19
CA ILE A 127 1.11 9.17 1.00
C ILE A 127 -0.16 9.89 0.54
N ASP A 128 -0.62 9.58 -0.66
CA ASP A 128 -1.91 10.07 -1.18
C ASP A 128 -3.05 9.19 -0.65
N LEU A 129 -3.68 9.64 0.43
CA LEU A 129 -4.79 8.92 1.05
C LEU A 129 -6.05 8.96 0.19
N GLN A 130 -6.30 10.06 -0.56
CA GLN A 130 -7.44 10.13 -1.47
C GLN A 130 -7.36 9.08 -2.56
N LYS A 131 -6.17 8.89 -3.14
CA LYS A 131 -5.95 7.87 -4.16
C LYS A 131 -6.16 6.46 -3.59
N ILE A 132 -5.63 6.18 -2.41
CA ILE A 132 -5.81 4.88 -1.74
C ILE A 132 -7.29 4.62 -1.44
N ILE A 133 -8.00 5.59 -0.86
CA ILE A 133 -9.42 5.48 -0.51
C ILE A 133 -10.26 5.25 -1.78
N SER A 134 -10.03 6.03 -2.83
CA SER A 134 -10.78 5.91 -4.08
C SER A 134 -10.54 4.56 -4.78
N SER A 135 -9.30 4.08 -4.80
CA SER A 135 -8.92 2.80 -5.44
C SER A 135 -9.51 1.58 -4.73
N THR A 136 -9.65 1.65 -3.40
CA THR A 136 -10.15 0.52 -2.61
C THR A 136 -11.67 0.50 -2.46
N LYS A 137 -12.35 1.62 -2.68
CA LYS A 137 -13.80 1.77 -2.49
C LYS A 137 -14.64 0.74 -3.26
N SER A 138 -14.27 0.43 -4.49
CA SER A 138 -14.98 -0.53 -5.35
C SER A 138 -14.90 -1.98 -4.86
N SER A 139 -13.92 -2.30 -4.01
CA SER A 139 -13.70 -3.65 -3.48
C SER A 139 -14.55 -3.96 -2.26
N ILE A 140 -15.11 -2.94 -1.62
CA ILE A 140 -15.90 -3.06 -0.42
C ILE A 140 -17.36 -3.23 -0.81
N LYS A 141 -17.91 -4.42 -0.58
CA LYS A 141 -19.27 -4.79 -0.99
C LYS A 141 -20.31 -4.52 0.10
N ASP A 142 -19.92 -4.59 1.37
CA ASP A 142 -20.84 -4.39 2.48
C ASP A 142 -21.14 -2.90 2.73
N SER A 143 -22.36 -2.59 3.12
CA SER A 143 -22.85 -1.21 3.31
C SER A 143 -22.12 -0.46 4.43
N SER A 144 -21.67 -1.18 5.48
CA SER A 144 -20.95 -0.57 6.60
C SER A 144 -19.53 -0.17 6.19
N GLY A 145 -18.86 -1.04 5.42
CA GLY A 145 -17.55 -0.73 4.85
C GLY A 145 -17.62 0.44 3.87
N GLN A 146 -18.64 0.48 3.00
CA GLN A 146 -18.84 1.61 2.09
C GLN A 146 -19.11 2.93 2.84
N ALA A 147 -19.87 2.89 3.93
CA ALA A 147 -20.09 4.05 4.77
C ALA A 147 -18.80 4.52 5.48
N ALA A 148 -18.00 3.58 6.01
CA ALA A 148 -16.72 3.89 6.62
C ALA A 148 -15.73 4.49 5.62
N MET A 149 -15.65 3.94 4.40
CA MET A 149 -14.83 4.52 3.33
C MET A 149 -15.30 5.91 2.91
N SER A 150 -16.61 6.13 2.86
CA SER A 150 -17.17 7.46 2.57
C SER A 150 -16.85 8.47 3.67
N ALA A 151 -16.89 8.06 4.94
CA ALA A 151 -16.45 8.90 6.05
C ALA A 151 -14.97 9.24 5.95
N SER A 152 -14.14 8.31 5.45
CA SER A 152 -12.69 8.50 5.30
C SER A 152 -12.29 9.50 4.20
N ASN A 153 -13.23 9.95 3.35
CA ASN A 153 -12.96 10.96 2.31
C ASN A 153 -12.49 12.32 2.85
N ILE A 154 -12.49 12.54 4.15
CA ILE A 154 -11.92 13.75 4.75
C ILE A 154 -10.38 13.78 4.67
N TRP A 155 -9.72 12.63 4.57
CA TRP A 155 -8.27 12.53 4.54
C TRP A 155 -7.74 12.83 3.13
N GLN A 156 -6.79 13.74 3.02
CA GLN A 156 -6.16 14.08 1.75
C GLN A 156 -4.85 13.33 1.56
N ASP A 157 -3.85 13.65 2.37
CA ASP A 157 -2.51 13.08 2.26
C ASP A 157 -1.78 13.12 3.60
N ILE A 158 -0.65 12.41 3.64
CA ILE A 158 0.35 12.48 4.71
C ILE A 158 1.66 12.90 4.08
N VAL A 159 2.32 13.87 4.69
CA VAL A 159 3.68 14.31 4.35
C VAL A 159 4.55 14.21 5.59
N ALA A 160 5.70 13.58 5.47
CA ALA A 160 6.72 13.62 6.51
C ALA A 160 8.08 13.96 5.90
N ALA A 161 8.83 14.83 6.56
CA ALA A 161 10.15 15.22 6.11
C ALA A 161 11.05 15.59 7.29
N GLY A 162 12.36 15.43 7.13
CA GLY A 162 13.30 15.80 8.18
C GLY A 162 14.50 14.85 8.25
N GLY A 163 14.96 14.59 9.47
CA GLY A 163 16.12 13.73 9.71
C GLY A 163 17.46 14.50 9.71
N SER A 164 17.45 15.81 9.51
CA SER A 164 18.64 16.64 9.66
C SER A 164 19.07 16.68 11.13
N TYR A 165 20.33 16.34 11.38
CA TYR A 165 20.91 16.40 12.71
C TYR A 165 21.56 17.77 12.92
N LYS A 166 21.06 18.54 13.88
CA LYS A 166 21.61 19.83 14.25
C LYS A 166 21.49 20.06 15.76
N ASP A 167 22.47 20.68 16.37
CA ASP A 167 22.48 21.03 17.81
C ASP A 167 22.16 19.85 18.74
N LYS A 168 22.70 18.64 18.43
CA LYS A 168 22.50 17.38 19.14
C LYS A 168 21.03 16.88 19.10
N ALA A 169 20.21 17.41 18.21
CA ALA A 169 18.84 17.01 18.00
C ALA A 169 18.55 16.66 16.54
N MET A 170 17.59 15.78 16.33
CA MET A 170 17.05 15.46 15.00
C MET A 170 15.61 15.96 14.94
N SER A 171 15.29 16.71 13.90
CA SER A 171 13.94 17.26 13.73
C SER A 171 13.21 16.58 12.57
N PHE A 172 11.91 16.33 12.78
CA PHE A 172 10.99 15.83 11.77
C PHE A 172 9.72 16.67 11.78
N THR A 173 9.18 16.90 10.59
CA THR A 173 7.84 17.42 10.41
C THR A 173 6.93 16.30 9.94
N PHE A 174 5.75 16.19 10.53
CA PHE A 174 4.72 15.24 10.15
C PHE A 174 3.40 16.01 9.99
N GLU A 175 2.86 15.98 8.77
CA GLU A 175 1.61 16.66 8.42
C GLU A 175 0.58 15.62 7.96
N VAL A 176 -0.62 15.67 8.53
CA VAL A 176 -1.79 14.97 8.01
C VAL A 176 -2.75 16.03 7.48
N ASN A 177 -2.98 15.99 6.20
CA ASN A 177 -3.81 16.96 5.52
C ASN A 177 -5.23 16.45 5.33
N LEU A 178 -6.20 17.33 5.56
CA LEU A 178 -7.61 17.09 5.29
C LEU A 178 -8.01 17.77 3.97
N VAL A 179 -9.02 17.24 3.31
CA VAL A 179 -9.53 17.76 2.02
C VAL A 179 -10.10 19.17 2.19
N ASP A 180 -10.95 19.37 3.20
CA ASP A 180 -11.50 20.70 3.49
C ASP A 180 -10.50 21.53 4.29
N LYS A 181 -10.00 22.60 3.68
CA LYS A 181 -9.05 23.53 4.30
C LYS A 181 -9.74 24.69 5.05
N ASN A 182 -11.04 24.85 4.89
CA ASN A 182 -11.79 25.99 5.43
C ASN A 182 -12.38 25.69 6.81
N THR A 183 -12.72 24.43 7.07
CA THR A 183 -13.26 24.01 8.36
C THR A 183 -12.13 23.60 9.31
N ASN A 184 -12.23 24.02 10.56
CA ASN A 184 -11.28 23.65 11.62
C ASN A 184 -11.07 22.12 11.67
N SER A 185 -9.81 21.67 11.68
CA SER A 185 -9.43 20.27 11.61
C SER A 185 -9.96 19.42 12.79
N LEU A 186 -9.97 19.97 14.01
CA LEU A 186 -10.51 19.28 15.19
C LEU A 186 -12.02 19.04 15.07
N LYS A 187 -12.75 20.01 14.47
CA LYS A 187 -14.18 19.83 14.19
C LYS A 187 -14.42 18.71 13.17
N GLN A 188 -13.62 18.67 12.11
CA GLN A 188 -13.71 17.60 11.10
C GLN A 188 -13.38 16.23 11.70
N LEU A 189 -12.32 16.13 12.51
CA LEU A 189 -11.93 14.90 13.19
C LEU A 189 -13.03 14.42 14.15
N ASN A 190 -13.63 15.31 14.92
CA ASN A 190 -14.72 14.95 15.82
C ASN A 190 -15.95 14.42 15.05
N GLN A 191 -16.30 15.06 13.94
CA GLN A 191 -17.36 14.60 13.04
C GLN A 191 -17.04 13.20 12.46
N TYR A 192 -15.79 13.00 12.01
CA TYR A 192 -15.33 11.71 11.51
C TYR A 192 -15.47 10.59 12.56
N ILE A 193 -14.97 10.85 13.77
CA ILE A 193 -15.06 9.88 14.89
C ILE A 193 -16.51 9.56 15.19
N ASN A 194 -17.38 10.56 15.29
CA ASN A 194 -18.80 10.36 15.55
C ASN A 194 -19.49 9.55 14.43
N ASN A 195 -19.14 9.78 13.17
CA ASN A 195 -19.64 8.99 12.06
C ASN A 195 -19.19 7.53 12.15
N LEU A 196 -17.93 7.26 12.50
CA LEU A 196 -17.45 5.90 12.69
C LEU A 196 -18.15 5.19 13.85
N TYR A 197 -18.39 5.87 14.97
CA TYR A 197 -19.16 5.30 16.09
C TYR A 197 -20.58 4.94 15.67
N LYS A 198 -21.24 5.80 14.91
CA LYS A 198 -22.61 5.55 14.40
C LYS A 198 -22.62 4.33 13.47
N ILE A 199 -21.72 4.27 12.50
CA ILE A 199 -21.59 3.14 11.56
C ILE A 199 -21.36 1.82 12.31
N ASN A 200 -20.47 1.83 13.30
CA ASN A 200 -20.16 0.65 14.09
C ASN A 200 -21.34 0.20 14.96
N SER A 201 -22.09 1.14 15.55
CA SER A 201 -23.28 0.83 16.34
C SER A 201 -24.41 0.21 15.49
N GLU A 202 -24.62 0.76 14.29
CA GLU A 202 -25.60 0.22 13.33
C GLU A 202 -25.21 -1.18 12.82
N ARG A 203 -23.90 -1.42 12.59
CA ARG A 203 -23.38 -2.75 12.26
C ARG A 203 -23.63 -3.76 13.36
N LYS A 204 -23.36 -3.40 14.62
CA LYS A 204 -23.60 -4.27 15.77
C LYS A 204 -25.09 -4.60 15.95
N LYS A 205 -25.97 -3.63 15.68
CA LYS A 205 -27.42 -3.84 15.74
C LYS A 205 -27.86 -4.84 14.68
N ARG A 206 -27.49 -4.64 13.43
CA ARG A 206 -27.82 -5.57 12.34
C ARG A 206 -27.36 -7.00 12.60
N ASN A 207 -26.13 -7.17 13.12
CA ASN A 207 -25.60 -8.50 13.42
C ASN A 207 -26.37 -9.20 14.57
N ARG A 208 -26.95 -8.45 15.51
CA ARG A 208 -27.85 -9.01 16.54
C ARG A 208 -29.17 -9.43 15.94
N ASP A 209 -29.80 -8.53 15.18
CA ASP A 209 -31.11 -8.79 14.57
C ASP A 209 -31.06 -10.06 13.70
N THR A 210 -29.95 -10.25 12.93
CA THR A 210 -29.78 -11.48 12.13
C THR A 210 -29.46 -12.73 12.96
N ALA A 211 -28.86 -12.60 14.13
CA ALA A 211 -28.62 -13.75 15.03
C ALA A 211 -29.92 -14.21 15.71
N ASP A 212 -30.76 -13.27 16.12
CA ASP A 212 -32.04 -13.56 16.77
C ASP A 212 -33.05 -14.21 15.76
N GLU A 213 -32.96 -13.86 14.45
CA GLU A 213 -33.78 -14.51 13.41
C GLU A 213 -33.28 -15.93 13.06
N ALA A 214 -32.05 -16.29 13.42
CA ALA A 214 -31.44 -17.58 13.09
C ALA A 214 -31.63 -18.66 14.22
N GLU A 215 -32.18 -18.32 15.36
CA GLU A 215 -32.55 -19.33 16.37
C GLU A 215 -33.79 -20.09 15.86
N PRO A 216 -33.69 -21.43 15.60
CA PRO A 216 -34.88 -22.20 15.24
C PRO A 216 -35.83 -22.26 16.41
N GLU A 217 -37.12 -21.96 16.20
CA GLU A 217 -38.21 -22.28 17.13
C GLU A 217 -38.11 -23.76 17.49
N ASN A 218 -37.59 -24.03 18.67
CA ASN A 218 -37.57 -25.36 19.23
C ASN A 218 -38.97 -25.67 19.71
N THR A 219 -39.87 -26.02 18.77
CA THR A 219 -41.18 -26.58 19.12
C THR A 219 -40.97 -27.90 19.87
N SER A 220 -40.97 -27.80 21.20
CA SER A 220 -41.14 -28.93 22.08
C SER A 220 -42.56 -29.48 21.89
N GLU A 221 -42.75 -30.40 20.94
CA GLU A 221 -43.90 -31.32 20.98
C GLU A 221 -43.68 -32.28 22.13
N SER A 222 -44.30 -31.95 23.22
CA SER A 222 -44.56 -32.90 24.31
C SER A 222 -45.58 -33.92 23.84
N SER A 223 -45.13 -35.08 23.39
CA SER A 223 -46.00 -36.25 23.24
C SER A 223 -46.35 -36.78 24.60
N GLN A 224 -47.56 -36.50 25.07
CA GLN A 224 -48.26 -37.33 26.03
C GLN A 224 -48.85 -38.54 25.29
N GLU A 225 -48.40 -39.76 25.66
CA GLU A 225 -49.22 -40.92 25.93
C GLU A 225 -48.35 -42.05 26.46
#